data_c5fd4b29a03623b268976db94ee40fcb
#
_entry.id   c5fd4b29a03623b268976db94ee40fcb
#
_cell.length_a   1.000
_cell.length_b   1.000
_cell.length_c   1.000
_cell.angle_alpha   90.00
_cell.angle_beta   90.00
_cell.angle_gamma   90.00
#
_symmetry.space_group_name_H-M   'P 1'
#
loop_
_entity.id
_entity.type
_entity.pdbx_description
1 polymer ?
#
loop_
_entity_poly.entity_id
_entity_poly.type
_entity_poly.pdbx_seq_one_letter_code
_entity_poly.pdbx_strand_id
1 'polypeptide(L)'
;SKRTSTENSGDWAFRFTSTAKLKLLIWDGDANNGSTSSNNAISTNTWTHIAFTHDNSTNTTKFYINGSLDATGTGLSKNLAGNNSNVYIGWDGQQGDKFFTGKIDEVRIWDDVRTQTEIQDNMYTELVGNESNLVAYYNFNDGRGTSVLDLTSNDNNGTMTNMDAGSDWTSSRTLGTTISGNSGFRMLSSPVSGQIIGSLLTNLWTQGITSGGDTPGGNANVWILNVSGQSWTALSDISNSGTSLAAGQGFLVYVFEDTDNDGTADLPATINVSGTENSGNATISSVPANAWVLAGNPYSSTIDWDLIAADNNPFFGTAYVWDDAASAYKSWNGSTGGLADGLIAPYQSFWAQNTFVPNQTLTISESHKAGQTGTLYRVSDIQES
;
A
#
# COMPACT_ATOMS: atom_id res chain seq x y z
N SER A 1 -7.72 3.51 -21.49
CA SER A 1 -8.00 2.92 -22.81
C SER A 1 -6.76 2.93 -23.69
N LYS A 2 -6.72 2.05 -24.68
CA LYS A 2 -5.74 2.01 -25.77
C LYS A 2 -6.53 2.05 -27.07
N ARG A 3 -6.61 3.23 -27.71
CA ARG A 3 -7.48 3.45 -28.88
C ARG A 3 -6.89 4.45 -29.87
N THR A 4 -7.18 4.21 -31.16
CA THR A 4 -7.00 5.18 -32.26
C THR A 4 -8.33 5.73 -32.73
N SER A 5 -8.32 6.81 -33.53
CA SER A 5 -9.52 7.35 -34.17
C SER A 5 -10.17 6.39 -35.17
N THR A 6 -9.44 5.39 -35.62
CA THR A 6 -9.88 4.41 -36.62
C THR A 6 -10.33 3.09 -36.00
N GLU A 7 -10.30 2.96 -34.66
CA GLU A 7 -10.69 1.74 -33.94
C GLU A 7 -10.01 0.49 -34.48
N ASN A 8 -8.68 0.50 -34.49
CA ASN A 8 -7.87 -0.57 -35.06
C ASN A 8 -7.98 -1.89 -34.28
N SER A 9 -7.66 -2.99 -34.93
CA SER A 9 -7.53 -4.28 -34.27
C SER A 9 -6.58 -4.21 -33.10
N GLY A 10 -7.01 -4.74 -31.94
CA GLY A 10 -6.29 -4.71 -30.68
C GLY A 10 -6.48 -3.44 -29.85
N ASP A 11 -7.26 -2.47 -30.31
CA ASP A 11 -7.70 -1.37 -29.47
C ASP A 11 -8.65 -1.89 -28.38
N TRP A 12 -8.57 -1.30 -27.18
CA TRP A 12 -9.43 -1.67 -26.07
C TRP A 12 -9.76 -0.48 -25.17
N ALA A 13 -10.88 -0.57 -24.46
CA ALA A 13 -11.21 0.39 -23.42
C ALA A 13 -11.77 -0.32 -22.18
N PHE A 14 -11.12 -0.09 -21.06
CA PHE A 14 -11.66 -0.41 -19.74
C PHE A 14 -12.24 0.87 -19.15
N ARG A 15 -13.54 0.90 -18.93
CA ARG A 15 -14.27 2.12 -18.57
C ARG A 15 -15.48 1.84 -17.71
N PHE A 16 -16.13 2.89 -17.24
CA PHE A 16 -17.41 2.81 -16.55
C PHE A 16 -18.58 2.94 -17.52
N THR A 17 -19.67 2.24 -17.23
CA THR A 17 -20.97 2.47 -17.85
C THR A 17 -21.66 3.69 -17.21
N SER A 18 -22.79 4.13 -17.77
CA SER A 18 -23.64 5.17 -17.16
C SER A 18 -24.23 4.77 -15.80
N THR A 19 -24.20 3.49 -15.46
CA THR A 19 -24.62 2.93 -14.17
C THR A 19 -23.43 2.56 -13.26
N ALA A 20 -22.27 3.16 -13.50
CA ALA A 20 -21.02 2.96 -12.75
C ALA A 20 -20.51 1.51 -12.70
N LYS A 21 -20.93 0.64 -13.62
CA LYS A 21 -20.36 -0.70 -13.77
C LYS A 21 -19.08 -0.65 -14.59
N LEU A 22 -18.15 -1.57 -14.30
CA LEU A 22 -16.96 -1.77 -15.13
C LEU A 22 -17.36 -2.35 -16.49
N LYS A 23 -16.72 -1.90 -17.56
CA LYS A 23 -16.95 -2.39 -18.91
C LYS A 23 -15.64 -2.52 -19.67
N LEU A 24 -15.42 -3.67 -20.28
CA LEU A 24 -14.36 -3.88 -21.27
C LEU A 24 -14.94 -3.86 -22.66
N LEU A 25 -14.34 -3.10 -23.56
CA LEU A 25 -14.57 -3.14 -25.00
C LEU A 25 -13.27 -3.52 -25.68
N ILE A 26 -13.36 -4.33 -26.72
CA ILE A 26 -12.24 -4.70 -27.58
C ILE A 26 -12.66 -4.50 -29.04
N TRP A 27 -11.78 -3.90 -29.83
CA TRP A 27 -11.95 -3.69 -31.26
C TRP A 27 -11.00 -4.56 -32.06
N ASP A 28 -11.41 -5.09 -33.17
CA ASP A 28 -10.59 -5.92 -34.06
C ASP A 28 -10.49 -5.36 -35.49
N GLY A 29 -10.89 -4.10 -35.68
CA GLY A 29 -10.82 -3.41 -36.95
C GLY A 29 -12.05 -3.60 -37.85
N ASP A 30 -13.10 -4.28 -37.37
CA ASP A 30 -14.41 -4.34 -37.99
C ASP A 30 -15.49 -3.57 -37.20
N ALA A 31 -16.70 -3.46 -37.75
CA ALA A 31 -17.80 -2.74 -37.11
C ALA A 31 -18.41 -3.45 -35.89
N ASN A 32 -18.00 -4.67 -35.60
CA ASN A 32 -18.55 -5.48 -34.52
C ASN A 32 -17.64 -5.50 -33.30
N ASN A 33 -17.75 -4.48 -32.46
CA ASN A 33 -16.98 -4.38 -31.22
C ASN A 33 -17.52 -5.35 -30.17
N GLY A 34 -16.63 -6.14 -29.56
CA GLY A 34 -16.97 -6.97 -28.39
C GLY A 34 -17.07 -6.13 -27.14
N SER A 35 -18.05 -6.39 -26.27
CA SER A 35 -18.10 -5.76 -24.95
C SER A 35 -18.72 -6.65 -23.88
N THR A 36 -18.20 -6.56 -22.65
CA THR A 36 -18.77 -7.21 -21.46
C THR A 36 -18.64 -6.29 -20.24
N SER A 37 -19.43 -6.52 -19.21
CA SER A 37 -19.51 -5.63 -18.04
C SER A 37 -19.54 -6.42 -16.73
N SER A 38 -19.16 -5.75 -15.65
CA SER A 38 -19.33 -6.24 -14.27
C SER A 38 -20.82 -6.37 -13.91
N ASN A 39 -21.12 -7.16 -12.89
CA ASN A 39 -22.46 -7.29 -12.32
C ASN A 39 -22.79 -6.10 -11.42
N ASN A 40 -21.84 -5.71 -10.55
CA ASN A 40 -22.01 -4.66 -9.58
C ASN A 40 -21.47 -3.32 -10.06
N ALA A 41 -22.05 -2.23 -9.55
CA ALA A 41 -21.57 -0.89 -9.73
C ALA A 41 -20.49 -0.54 -8.70
N ILE A 42 -19.59 0.38 -9.06
CA ILE A 42 -18.59 0.93 -8.16
C ILE A 42 -19.21 2.10 -7.38
N SER A 43 -19.01 2.13 -6.07
CA SER A 43 -19.47 3.23 -5.21
C SER A 43 -18.62 4.49 -5.44
N THR A 44 -19.27 5.65 -5.42
CA THR A 44 -18.57 6.94 -5.47
C THR A 44 -17.95 7.28 -4.10
N ASN A 45 -16.93 8.14 -4.11
CA ASN A 45 -16.23 8.64 -2.92
C ASN A 45 -15.62 7.53 -2.04
N THR A 46 -15.33 6.38 -2.63
CA THR A 46 -14.71 5.24 -1.94
C THR A 46 -13.59 4.69 -2.83
N TRP A 47 -12.39 4.56 -2.28
CA TRP A 47 -11.33 3.84 -2.96
C TRP A 47 -11.74 2.39 -3.19
N THR A 48 -11.65 1.96 -4.41
CA THR A 48 -12.04 0.61 -4.82
C THR A 48 -10.98 0.05 -5.73
N HIS A 49 -10.42 -1.10 -5.37
CA HIS A 49 -9.56 -1.83 -6.30
C HIS A 49 -10.41 -2.45 -7.40
N ILE A 50 -10.06 -2.18 -8.65
CA ILE A 50 -10.73 -2.73 -9.82
C ILE A 50 -9.73 -3.43 -10.73
N ALA A 51 -10.07 -4.60 -11.22
CA ALA A 51 -9.27 -5.30 -12.21
C ALA A 51 -10.15 -6.02 -13.24
N PHE A 52 -9.57 -6.26 -14.40
CA PHE A 52 -10.11 -7.23 -15.35
C PHE A 52 -8.98 -8.13 -15.86
N THR A 53 -9.32 -9.35 -16.22
CA THR A 53 -8.48 -10.24 -16.99
C THR A 53 -9.19 -10.65 -18.27
N HIS A 54 -8.46 -10.84 -19.36
CA HIS A 54 -9.00 -11.36 -20.61
C HIS A 54 -8.08 -12.44 -21.16
N ASP A 55 -8.62 -13.64 -21.30
CA ASP A 55 -7.93 -14.77 -21.91
C ASP A 55 -8.36 -14.90 -23.36
N ASN A 56 -7.45 -14.54 -24.27
CA ASN A 56 -7.67 -14.65 -25.72
C ASN A 56 -7.92 -16.10 -26.18
N SER A 57 -7.38 -17.11 -25.48
CA SER A 57 -7.51 -18.51 -25.88
C SER A 57 -8.90 -19.09 -25.61
N THR A 58 -9.54 -18.62 -24.55
CA THR A 58 -10.87 -19.06 -24.13
C THR A 58 -11.93 -18.00 -24.36
N ASN A 59 -11.57 -16.82 -24.85
CA ASN A 59 -12.45 -15.64 -24.95
C ASN A 59 -13.17 -15.32 -23.64
N THR A 60 -12.48 -15.51 -22.51
CA THR A 60 -13.05 -15.31 -21.19
C THR A 60 -12.55 -14.01 -20.59
N THR A 61 -13.48 -13.13 -20.22
CA THR A 61 -13.19 -11.92 -19.43
C THR A 61 -13.71 -12.09 -18.02
N LYS A 62 -12.90 -11.73 -17.03
CA LYS A 62 -13.33 -11.67 -15.64
C LYS A 62 -13.14 -10.26 -15.09
N PHE A 63 -14.08 -9.82 -14.27
CA PHE A 63 -14.01 -8.55 -13.54
C PHE A 63 -13.88 -8.83 -12.06
N TYR A 64 -13.01 -8.05 -11.40
CA TYR A 64 -12.77 -8.15 -9.97
C TYR A 64 -13.00 -6.79 -9.32
N ILE A 65 -13.68 -6.79 -8.19
CA ILE A 65 -13.91 -5.62 -7.34
C ILE A 65 -13.37 -5.96 -5.96
N ASN A 66 -12.42 -5.17 -5.46
CA ASN A 66 -11.71 -5.42 -4.20
C ASN A 66 -11.18 -6.87 -4.09
N GLY A 67 -10.56 -7.35 -5.17
CA GLY A 67 -9.99 -8.68 -5.27
C GLY A 67 -11.00 -9.82 -5.40
N SER A 68 -12.30 -9.57 -5.28
CA SER A 68 -13.34 -10.59 -5.42
C SER A 68 -13.87 -10.65 -6.85
N LEU A 69 -14.04 -11.87 -7.37
CA LEU A 69 -14.65 -12.08 -8.69
C LEU A 69 -16.08 -11.56 -8.70
N ASP A 70 -16.36 -10.58 -9.54
CA ASP A 70 -17.69 -9.96 -9.67
C ASP A 70 -18.46 -10.52 -10.87
N ALA A 71 -17.82 -10.70 -12.02
CA ALA A 71 -18.46 -11.21 -13.21
C ALA A 71 -17.50 -11.99 -14.11
N THR A 72 -18.05 -12.96 -14.82
CA THR A 72 -17.38 -13.68 -15.92
C THR A 72 -18.20 -13.51 -17.18
N GLY A 73 -17.58 -12.87 -18.19
CA GLY A 73 -18.13 -12.74 -19.53
C GLY A 73 -17.50 -13.75 -20.46
N THR A 74 -18.33 -14.49 -21.19
CA THR A 74 -17.90 -15.37 -22.27
C THR A 74 -18.41 -14.82 -23.60
N GLY A 75 -17.66 -15.04 -24.67
CA GLY A 75 -18.14 -14.64 -26.02
C GLY A 75 -17.65 -13.26 -26.50
N LEU A 76 -16.71 -12.62 -25.82
CA LEU A 76 -15.85 -11.64 -26.46
C LEU A 76 -14.92 -12.40 -27.40
N SER A 77 -15.39 -12.74 -28.59
CA SER A 77 -14.59 -13.40 -29.65
C SER A 77 -13.56 -12.46 -30.30
N LYS A 78 -13.07 -11.50 -29.55
CA LYS A 78 -12.14 -10.45 -29.97
C LYS A 78 -10.87 -10.55 -29.15
N ASN A 79 -9.75 -10.54 -29.78
CA ASN A 79 -8.44 -10.68 -29.15
C ASN A 79 -7.83 -9.33 -28.80
N LEU A 80 -7.28 -9.22 -27.61
CA LEU A 80 -6.32 -8.16 -27.30
C LEU A 80 -5.05 -8.44 -28.12
N ALA A 81 -4.83 -7.67 -29.16
CA ALA A 81 -3.65 -7.78 -30.02
C ALA A 81 -2.72 -6.58 -29.81
N GLY A 82 -1.44 -6.78 -30.03
CA GLY A 82 -0.47 -5.69 -30.01
C GLY A 82 -0.70 -4.72 -31.16
N ASN A 83 -0.75 -3.44 -30.87
CA ASN A 83 -0.70 -2.35 -31.86
C ASN A 83 0.08 -1.16 -31.27
N ASN A 84 0.35 -0.15 -32.09
CA ASN A 84 1.11 1.04 -31.69
C ASN A 84 0.23 2.19 -31.14
N SER A 85 -1.00 1.91 -30.75
CA SER A 85 -1.88 2.93 -30.16
C SER A 85 -1.39 3.33 -28.77
N ASN A 86 -1.50 4.62 -28.44
CA ASN A 86 -1.20 5.09 -27.10
C ASN A 86 -2.17 4.55 -26.05
N VAL A 87 -1.68 4.31 -24.84
CA VAL A 87 -2.49 4.04 -23.66
C VAL A 87 -2.86 5.35 -22.99
N TYR A 88 -4.14 5.55 -22.68
CA TYR A 88 -4.63 6.70 -21.93
C TYR A 88 -5.21 6.25 -20.61
N ILE A 89 -4.77 6.88 -19.51
CA ILE A 89 -5.27 6.69 -18.16
C ILE A 89 -6.11 7.91 -17.80
N GLY A 90 -7.31 7.69 -17.27
CA GLY A 90 -8.25 8.76 -16.91
C GLY A 90 -9.07 9.32 -18.09
N TRP A 91 -8.80 8.89 -19.33
CA TRP A 91 -9.53 9.34 -20.52
C TRP A 91 -9.80 8.20 -21.51
N ASP A 92 -10.87 8.30 -22.28
CA ASP A 92 -11.20 7.30 -23.33
C ASP A 92 -10.39 7.49 -24.65
N GLY A 93 -9.52 8.46 -24.74
CA GLY A 93 -8.62 8.64 -25.88
C GLY A 93 -9.26 9.10 -27.20
N GLN A 94 -10.56 8.86 -27.42
CA GLN A 94 -11.26 9.18 -28.66
C GLN A 94 -12.63 9.85 -28.47
N GLN A 95 -13.16 9.80 -27.24
CA GLN A 95 -14.46 10.40 -26.93
C GLN A 95 -14.22 11.70 -26.15
N GLY A 96 -14.19 12.83 -26.82
CA GLY A 96 -13.70 14.12 -26.34
C GLY A 96 -14.14 14.59 -24.95
N ASP A 97 -15.23 14.05 -24.40
CA ASP A 97 -15.81 14.40 -23.11
C ASP A 97 -15.80 13.24 -22.08
N LYS A 98 -15.17 12.12 -22.38
CA LYS A 98 -15.13 10.93 -21.51
C LYS A 98 -13.91 10.92 -20.61
N PHE A 99 -13.89 11.86 -19.67
CA PHE A 99 -12.88 11.92 -18.63
C PHE A 99 -13.37 11.21 -17.36
N PHE A 100 -12.45 10.56 -16.67
CA PHE A 100 -12.71 10.05 -15.33
C PHE A 100 -12.60 11.21 -14.32
N THR A 101 -13.63 11.40 -13.53
CA THR A 101 -13.65 12.40 -12.46
C THR A 101 -13.42 11.68 -11.14
N GLY A 102 -12.21 11.79 -10.59
CA GLY A 102 -11.80 11.11 -9.37
C GLY A 102 -10.30 10.97 -9.29
N LYS A 103 -9.83 10.15 -8.36
CA LYS A 103 -8.42 9.82 -8.17
C LYS A 103 -8.11 8.45 -8.74
N ILE A 104 -6.92 8.29 -9.32
CA ILE A 104 -6.40 7.03 -9.86
C ILE A 104 -5.05 6.79 -9.22
N ASP A 105 -4.80 5.53 -8.85
CA ASP A 105 -3.56 5.10 -8.21
C ASP A 105 -3.25 3.66 -8.60
N GLU A 106 -1.97 3.24 -8.48
CA GLU A 106 -1.54 1.85 -8.62
C GLU A 106 -1.99 1.17 -9.93
N VAL A 107 -1.79 1.83 -11.07
CA VAL A 107 -2.16 1.27 -12.37
C VAL A 107 -1.13 0.27 -12.86
N ARG A 108 -1.57 -0.95 -13.13
CA ARG A 108 -0.74 -2.09 -13.54
C ARG A 108 -1.27 -2.71 -14.81
N ILE A 109 -0.37 -3.02 -15.73
CA ILE A 109 -0.68 -3.69 -16.99
C ILE A 109 0.19 -4.95 -17.10
N TRP A 110 -0.44 -6.10 -17.29
CA TRP A 110 0.20 -7.40 -17.36
C TRP A 110 -0.03 -8.02 -18.73
N ASP A 111 0.89 -8.85 -19.20
CA ASP A 111 0.75 -9.62 -20.44
C ASP A 111 0.32 -11.07 -20.20
N ASP A 112 -0.04 -11.41 -18.94
CA ASP A 112 -0.61 -12.70 -18.56
C ASP A 112 -2.01 -12.55 -17.92
N VAL A 113 -2.69 -13.69 -17.75
CA VAL A 113 -4.02 -13.75 -17.11
C VAL A 113 -3.84 -13.99 -15.62
N ARG A 114 -3.85 -12.91 -14.83
CA ARG A 114 -3.69 -13.00 -13.38
C ARG A 114 -4.84 -13.80 -12.73
N THR A 115 -4.49 -14.66 -11.80
CA THR A 115 -5.45 -15.38 -10.96
C THR A 115 -6.08 -14.46 -9.91
N GLN A 116 -7.21 -14.85 -9.33
CA GLN A 116 -7.82 -14.10 -8.24
C GLN A 116 -6.89 -13.94 -7.04
N THR A 117 -6.16 -14.99 -6.68
CA THR A 117 -5.20 -14.98 -5.58
C THR A 117 -4.09 -13.96 -5.84
N GLU A 118 -3.48 -13.97 -7.02
CA GLU A 118 -2.43 -12.98 -7.38
C GLU A 118 -2.94 -11.55 -7.37
N ILE A 119 -4.22 -11.32 -7.75
CA ILE A 119 -4.86 -10.01 -7.65
C ILE A 119 -5.02 -9.61 -6.18
N GLN A 120 -5.51 -10.51 -5.32
CA GLN A 120 -5.70 -10.28 -3.90
C GLN A 120 -4.39 -10.02 -3.17
N ASP A 121 -3.37 -10.82 -3.45
CA ASP A 121 -2.05 -10.71 -2.79
C ASP A 121 -1.35 -9.39 -3.11
N ASN A 122 -1.61 -8.83 -4.29
CA ASN A 122 -0.92 -7.63 -4.76
C ASN A 122 -1.76 -6.34 -4.69
N MET A 123 -3.08 -6.38 -4.49
CA MET A 123 -3.94 -5.19 -4.61
C MET A 123 -3.63 -4.08 -3.60
N TYR A 124 -2.98 -4.39 -2.47
CA TYR A 124 -2.58 -3.43 -1.44
C TYR A 124 -1.06 -3.28 -1.31
N THR A 125 -0.29 -3.94 -2.16
CA THR A 125 1.18 -3.95 -2.10
C THR A 125 1.75 -3.15 -3.26
N GLU A 126 2.67 -2.23 -3.01
CA GLU A 126 3.47 -1.64 -4.09
C GLU A 126 4.35 -2.71 -4.70
N LEU A 127 4.42 -2.71 -6.03
CA LEU A 127 5.29 -3.61 -6.79
C LEU A 127 6.68 -2.98 -6.93
N VAL A 128 7.68 -3.83 -7.20
CA VAL A 128 9.05 -3.39 -7.45
C VAL A 128 9.27 -2.94 -8.90
N GLY A 129 8.40 -3.38 -9.83
CA GLY A 129 8.49 -3.09 -11.26
C GLY A 129 9.28 -4.14 -12.07
N ASN A 130 9.77 -5.21 -11.42
CA ASN A 130 10.50 -6.30 -12.07
C ASN A 130 9.75 -7.64 -12.05
N GLU A 131 8.47 -7.61 -11.68
CA GLU A 131 7.62 -8.81 -11.64
C GLU A 131 7.48 -9.41 -13.04
N SER A 132 7.51 -10.75 -13.11
CA SER A 132 7.33 -11.45 -14.37
C SER A 132 6.00 -11.10 -15.03
N ASN A 133 6.03 -10.81 -16.33
CA ASN A 133 4.86 -10.44 -17.14
C ASN A 133 4.23 -9.07 -16.82
N LEU A 134 4.85 -8.24 -15.97
CA LEU A 134 4.45 -6.85 -15.75
C LEU A 134 4.97 -5.98 -16.90
N VAL A 135 4.04 -5.38 -17.64
CA VAL A 135 4.34 -4.58 -18.85
C VAL A 135 4.49 -3.10 -18.54
N ALA A 136 3.68 -2.59 -17.61
CA ALA A 136 3.78 -1.22 -17.12
C ALA A 136 3.22 -1.11 -15.70
N TYR A 137 3.85 -0.27 -14.89
CA TYR A 137 3.42 0.01 -13.52
C TYR A 137 3.60 1.48 -13.18
N TYR A 138 2.49 2.14 -12.86
CA TYR A 138 2.44 3.54 -12.45
C TYR A 138 1.88 3.61 -11.03
N ASN A 139 2.76 3.88 -10.06
CA ASN A 139 2.36 4.04 -8.65
C ASN A 139 1.92 5.45 -8.30
N PHE A 140 2.06 6.42 -9.22
CA PHE A 140 1.69 7.83 -9.06
C PHE A 140 2.28 8.53 -7.83
N ASN A 141 3.42 8.05 -7.34
CA ASN A 141 4.12 8.63 -6.18
C ASN A 141 5.11 9.74 -6.58
N ASP A 142 5.14 10.17 -7.85
CA ASP A 142 6.01 11.26 -8.33
C ASP A 142 5.73 12.60 -7.61
N GLY A 143 4.47 12.86 -7.27
CA GLY A 143 4.02 13.96 -6.41
C GLY A 143 4.18 15.36 -7.00
N ARG A 144 4.77 15.52 -8.20
CA ARG A 144 5.00 16.79 -8.89
C ARG A 144 5.44 16.59 -10.34
N GLY A 145 5.30 17.66 -11.14
CA GLY A 145 5.72 17.64 -12.54
C GLY A 145 4.67 17.02 -13.45
N THR A 146 5.01 16.87 -14.73
CA THR A 146 4.11 16.36 -15.78
C THR A 146 4.49 14.97 -16.27
N SER A 147 5.56 14.38 -15.78
CA SER A 147 5.97 13.01 -16.08
C SER A 147 5.40 12.06 -15.05
N VAL A 148 4.93 10.90 -15.50
CA VAL A 148 4.50 9.77 -14.67
C VAL A 148 5.42 8.60 -15.01
N LEU A 149 6.20 8.14 -14.04
CA LEU A 149 7.20 7.10 -14.28
C LEU A 149 6.54 5.72 -14.39
N ASP A 150 6.93 4.97 -15.45
CA ASP A 150 6.75 3.53 -15.50
C ASP A 150 7.89 2.89 -14.71
N LEU A 151 7.57 2.24 -13.61
CA LEU A 151 8.56 1.60 -12.74
C LEU A 151 9.13 0.29 -13.30
N THR A 152 8.62 -0.18 -14.44
CA THR A 152 9.18 -1.34 -15.12
C THR A 152 10.39 -0.97 -15.98
N SER A 153 11.20 -1.96 -16.36
CA SER A 153 12.33 -1.77 -17.29
C SER A 153 11.91 -1.44 -18.73
N ASN A 154 10.61 -1.37 -19.02
CA ASN A 154 10.11 -1.03 -20.36
C ASN A 154 10.07 0.48 -20.62
N ASP A 155 10.23 1.32 -19.58
CA ASP A 155 10.30 2.78 -19.69
C ASP A 155 9.09 3.41 -20.45
N ASN A 156 7.90 2.85 -20.30
CA ASN A 156 6.67 3.40 -20.90
C ASN A 156 6.18 4.64 -20.13
N ASN A 157 7.06 5.60 -19.87
CA ASN A 157 6.75 6.78 -19.07
C ASN A 157 5.59 7.56 -19.66
N GLY A 158 4.66 7.95 -18.78
CA GLY A 158 3.48 8.75 -19.15
C GLY A 158 3.75 10.25 -19.08
N THR A 159 2.86 11.01 -19.71
CA THR A 159 2.84 12.46 -19.60
C THR A 159 1.44 12.92 -19.21
N MET A 160 1.33 13.74 -18.17
CA MET A 160 0.09 14.39 -17.79
C MET A 160 -0.35 15.38 -18.87
N THR A 161 -1.59 15.31 -19.31
CA THR A 161 -2.15 16.18 -20.33
C THR A 161 -3.39 16.87 -19.79
N ASN A 162 -3.47 18.20 -19.91
CA ASN A 162 -4.56 19.02 -19.37
C ASN A 162 -4.77 18.86 -17.84
N MET A 163 -3.69 18.61 -17.13
CA MET A 163 -3.63 18.51 -15.68
C MET A 163 -2.60 19.51 -15.13
N ASP A 164 -2.83 20.03 -13.94
CA ASP A 164 -1.91 20.95 -13.27
C ASP A 164 -0.85 20.17 -12.49
N ALA A 165 0.41 20.37 -12.87
CA ALA A 165 1.55 19.67 -12.30
C ALA A 165 1.80 19.94 -10.81
N GLY A 166 1.17 20.96 -10.24
CA GLY A 166 1.32 21.35 -8.84
C GLY A 166 0.12 21.03 -7.97
N SER A 167 -1.09 20.91 -8.54
CA SER A 167 -2.33 20.74 -7.77
C SER A 167 -3.09 19.43 -8.03
N ASP A 168 -2.84 18.78 -9.16
CA ASP A 168 -3.57 17.55 -9.51
C ASP A 168 -2.91 16.27 -8.95
N TRP A 169 -1.70 16.38 -8.45
CA TRP A 169 -1.11 15.36 -7.58
C TRP A 169 -1.77 15.43 -6.20
N THR A 170 -2.19 14.29 -5.68
CA THR A 170 -2.83 14.21 -4.37
C THR A 170 -2.35 12.98 -3.61
N SER A 171 -1.94 13.20 -2.37
CA SER A 171 -1.45 12.16 -1.46
C SER A 171 -2.55 11.41 -0.71
N SER A 172 -3.80 11.58 -1.08
CA SER A 172 -4.91 10.92 -0.39
C SER A 172 -5.32 9.62 -1.10
N ARG A 173 -4.91 8.51 -0.57
CA ARG A 173 -5.34 7.16 -1.00
C ARG A 173 -5.73 6.32 0.21
N THR A 174 -6.47 5.25 -0.01
CA THR A 174 -6.61 4.20 0.98
C THR A 174 -5.36 3.34 0.91
N LEU A 175 -4.57 3.38 1.97
CA LEU A 175 -3.39 2.56 2.13
C LEU A 175 -3.76 1.31 2.92
N GLY A 176 -3.08 0.21 2.67
CA GLY A 176 -3.34 -1.03 3.39
C GLY A 176 -2.11 -1.93 3.45
N THR A 177 -2.12 -2.81 4.42
CA THR A 177 -1.18 -3.93 4.50
C THR A 177 -1.85 -5.12 5.14
N THR A 178 -1.35 -6.31 4.86
CA THR A 178 -1.89 -7.55 5.43
C THR A 178 -1.06 -8.00 6.62
N ILE A 179 -1.72 -8.24 7.74
CA ILE A 179 -1.13 -8.87 8.91
C ILE A 179 -1.47 -10.37 8.82
N SER A 180 -0.46 -11.21 8.78
CA SER A 180 -0.61 -12.66 8.63
C SER A 180 0.12 -13.42 9.73
N GLY A 181 -0.01 -14.75 9.75
CA GLY A 181 0.66 -15.64 10.68
C GLY A 181 -0.19 -15.93 11.91
N ASN A 182 0.46 -16.22 13.04
CA ASN A 182 -0.20 -16.58 14.30
C ASN A 182 -0.28 -15.36 15.24
N SER A 183 -0.91 -15.55 16.41
CA SER A 183 -0.91 -14.55 17.48
C SER A 183 0.52 -14.14 17.86
N GLY A 184 0.77 -12.85 18.07
CA GLY A 184 2.08 -12.35 18.45
C GLY A 184 2.23 -10.83 18.36
N PHE A 185 3.40 -10.35 18.75
CA PHE A 185 3.69 -8.92 18.73
C PHE A 185 3.98 -8.40 17.33
N ARG A 186 3.45 -7.20 17.03
CA ARG A 186 3.76 -6.44 15.82
C ARG A 186 4.19 -5.03 16.21
N MET A 187 5.24 -4.56 15.57
CA MET A 187 5.74 -3.19 15.68
C MET A 187 5.21 -2.42 14.46
N LEU A 188 4.19 -1.58 14.67
CA LEU A 188 3.47 -0.93 13.59
C LEU A 188 3.59 0.60 13.64
N SER A 189 3.33 1.23 12.49
CA SER A 189 3.26 2.68 12.29
C SER A 189 2.15 3.01 11.28
N SER A 190 2.00 4.29 10.97
CA SER A 190 1.08 4.73 9.93
C SER A 190 1.77 5.68 8.95
N PRO A 191 1.56 5.48 7.64
CA PRO A 191 1.99 6.42 6.61
C PRO A 191 1.06 7.64 6.49
N VAL A 192 -0.01 7.72 7.30
CA VAL A 192 -1.00 8.79 7.26
C VAL A 192 -0.87 9.67 8.50
N SER A 193 -0.89 10.98 8.30
CA SER A 193 -0.81 11.96 9.37
C SER A 193 -2.05 11.94 10.26
N GLY A 194 -1.84 11.95 11.58
CA GLY A 194 -2.93 11.98 12.55
C GLY A 194 -3.79 10.71 12.57
N GLN A 195 -3.22 9.57 12.19
CA GLN A 195 -3.92 8.28 12.19
C GLN A 195 -4.48 7.95 13.58
N ILE A 196 -5.77 7.70 13.66
CA ILE A 196 -6.41 7.18 14.86
C ILE A 196 -6.11 5.68 14.97
N ILE A 197 -5.57 5.24 16.10
CA ILE A 197 -5.14 3.84 16.28
C ILE A 197 -6.32 2.87 16.18
N GLY A 198 -7.47 3.18 16.76
CA GLY A 198 -8.66 2.33 16.66
C GLY A 198 -9.14 2.14 15.22
N SER A 199 -9.07 3.19 14.39
CA SER A 199 -9.42 3.07 12.98
C SER A 199 -8.42 2.19 12.20
N LEU A 200 -7.12 2.25 12.56
CA LEU A 200 -6.11 1.40 11.96
C LEU A 200 -6.30 -0.08 12.33
N LEU A 201 -6.73 -0.35 13.56
CA LEU A 201 -6.87 -1.71 14.11
C LEU A 201 -8.27 -2.31 13.98
N THR A 202 -9.19 -1.69 13.20
CA THR A 202 -10.61 -2.10 13.10
C THR A 202 -10.82 -3.59 12.75
N ASN A 203 -9.89 -4.20 12.04
CA ASN A 203 -9.97 -5.62 11.65
C ASN A 203 -9.11 -6.53 12.55
N LEU A 204 -8.69 -6.05 13.71
CA LEU A 204 -7.91 -6.81 14.68
C LEU A 204 -8.54 -6.69 16.07
N TRP A 205 -8.62 -7.78 16.80
CA TRP A 205 -9.16 -7.78 18.17
C TRP A 205 -8.34 -6.90 19.11
N THR A 206 -9.04 -6.01 19.82
CA THR A 206 -8.44 -5.07 20.77
C THR A 206 -9.11 -5.24 22.16
N GLN A 207 -8.29 -5.41 23.20
CA GLN A 207 -8.76 -5.64 24.56
C GLN A 207 -8.01 -4.82 25.61
N GLY A 208 -8.58 -4.71 26.82
CA GLY A 208 -8.05 -3.87 27.89
C GLY A 208 -8.13 -2.39 27.58
N ILE A 209 -9.02 -1.97 26.68
CA ILE A 209 -9.16 -0.63 26.13
C ILE A 209 -10.59 -0.15 26.40
N THR A 210 -10.73 0.92 27.18
CA THR A 210 -12.04 1.40 27.65
C THR A 210 -12.81 2.20 26.62
N SER A 211 -12.12 2.75 25.61
CA SER A 211 -12.72 3.60 24.59
C SER A 211 -12.14 3.30 23.21
N GLY A 212 -12.98 2.95 22.26
CA GLY A 212 -12.60 2.65 20.88
C GLY A 212 -11.95 1.27 20.64
N GLY A 213 -11.86 0.42 21.66
CA GLY A 213 -11.48 -0.98 21.56
C GLY A 213 -12.70 -1.90 21.62
N ASP A 214 -12.50 -3.19 21.31
CA ASP A 214 -13.58 -4.19 21.30
C ASP A 214 -14.05 -4.54 22.70
N THR A 215 -13.16 -4.54 23.70
CA THR A 215 -13.53 -4.77 25.08
C THR A 215 -12.62 -4.02 26.09
N PRO A 216 -13.17 -3.48 27.19
CA PRO A 216 -12.36 -2.99 28.29
C PRO A 216 -11.77 -4.12 29.17
N GLY A 217 -12.26 -5.36 28.99
CA GLY A 217 -11.75 -6.52 29.72
C GLY A 217 -10.44 -7.04 29.17
N GLY A 218 -9.78 -7.93 29.92
CA GLY A 218 -8.49 -8.51 29.54
C GLY A 218 -7.30 -7.60 29.81
N ASN A 219 -6.11 -8.07 29.44
CA ASN A 219 -4.89 -7.25 29.47
C ASN A 219 -4.83 -6.39 28.21
N ALA A 220 -4.41 -5.14 28.37
CA ALA A 220 -4.21 -4.26 27.21
C ALA A 220 -3.28 -4.92 26.19
N ASN A 221 -3.62 -4.78 24.91
CA ASN A 221 -2.83 -5.33 23.82
C ASN A 221 -2.27 -4.26 22.85
N VAL A 222 -2.37 -2.98 23.21
CA VAL A 222 -1.81 -1.86 22.41
C VAL A 222 -1.02 -0.93 23.33
N TRP A 223 0.22 -0.60 22.93
CA TRP A 223 1.12 0.25 23.74
C TRP A 223 1.86 1.25 22.85
N ILE A 224 2.18 2.40 23.47
CA ILE A 224 3.16 3.36 22.95
C ILE A 224 4.36 3.46 23.90
N LEU A 225 5.51 3.82 23.35
CA LEU A 225 6.70 4.07 24.13
C LEU A 225 6.71 5.50 24.67
N ASN A 226 6.85 5.67 25.97
CA ASN A 226 7.25 6.95 26.55
C ASN A 226 8.78 7.05 26.42
N VAL A 227 9.25 7.82 25.44
CA VAL A 227 10.68 7.94 25.11
C VAL A 227 11.46 8.57 26.27
N SER A 228 10.91 9.57 26.96
CA SER A 228 11.61 10.22 28.08
C SER A 228 11.70 9.34 29.32
N GLY A 229 10.68 8.54 29.58
CA GLY A 229 10.62 7.63 30.74
C GLY A 229 11.11 6.22 30.44
N GLN A 230 11.43 5.90 29.20
CA GLN A 230 11.83 4.56 28.74
C GLN A 230 10.90 3.45 29.26
N SER A 231 9.58 3.70 29.16
CA SER A 231 8.55 2.79 29.66
C SER A 231 7.40 2.67 28.67
N TRP A 232 6.76 1.51 28.67
CA TRP A 232 5.56 1.28 27.90
C TRP A 232 4.33 1.89 28.58
N THR A 233 3.51 2.57 27.79
CA THR A 233 2.19 3.06 28.21
C THR A 233 1.14 2.25 27.46
N ALA A 234 0.37 1.44 28.20
CA ALA A 234 -0.81 0.78 27.66
C ALA A 234 -1.88 1.82 27.29
N LEU A 235 -2.47 1.68 26.13
CA LEU A 235 -3.53 2.60 25.70
C LEU A 235 -4.87 2.16 26.28
N SER A 236 -5.59 3.11 26.85
CA SER A 236 -6.96 2.93 27.36
C SER A 236 -8.02 3.58 26.45
N ASP A 237 -7.60 4.46 25.56
CA ASP A 237 -8.46 5.12 24.58
C ASP A 237 -7.75 5.15 23.21
N ILE A 238 -8.32 4.47 22.23
CA ILE A 238 -7.87 4.44 20.82
C ILE A 238 -8.94 5.01 19.88
N SER A 239 -10.01 5.61 20.43
CA SER A 239 -11.09 6.23 19.67
C SER A 239 -10.65 7.53 18.99
N ASN A 240 -11.56 8.14 18.25
CA ASN A 240 -11.33 9.43 17.58
C ASN A 240 -10.97 10.59 18.54
N SER A 241 -11.33 10.49 19.82
CA SER A 241 -10.95 11.43 20.88
C SER A 241 -9.70 11.03 21.65
N GLY A 242 -9.17 9.84 21.35
CA GLY A 242 -8.03 9.25 22.03
C GLY A 242 -6.70 9.53 21.34
N THR A 243 -5.84 8.52 21.35
CA THR A 243 -4.48 8.65 20.83
C THR A 243 -4.43 8.59 19.30
N SER A 244 -3.91 9.66 18.69
CA SER A 244 -3.52 9.67 17.28
C SER A 244 -2.01 9.52 17.14
N LEU A 245 -1.57 8.86 16.07
CA LEU A 245 -0.15 8.69 15.76
C LEU A 245 0.41 9.95 15.10
N ALA A 246 1.50 10.45 15.64
CA ALA A 246 2.30 11.45 14.94
C ALA A 246 3.08 10.79 13.79
N ALA A 247 3.42 11.56 12.76
CA ALA A 247 4.30 11.10 11.70
C ALA A 247 5.62 10.58 12.27
N GLY A 248 6.03 9.39 11.88
CA GLY A 248 7.24 8.75 12.39
C GLY A 248 7.12 8.10 13.78
N GLN A 249 5.95 8.13 14.39
CA GLN A 249 5.71 7.44 15.66
C GLN A 249 5.35 5.96 15.42
N GLY A 250 6.05 5.07 16.12
CA GLY A 250 5.73 3.66 16.18
C GLY A 250 4.89 3.30 17.41
N PHE A 251 4.20 2.16 17.32
CA PHE A 251 3.47 1.56 18.44
C PHE A 251 3.63 0.03 18.42
N LEU A 252 3.37 -0.59 19.57
CA LEU A 252 3.37 -2.03 19.72
C LEU A 252 1.95 -2.53 19.87
N VAL A 253 1.61 -3.60 19.17
CA VAL A 253 0.34 -4.31 19.33
C VAL A 253 0.59 -5.81 19.44
N TYR A 254 -0.12 -6.48 20.35
CA TYR A 254 -0.24 -7.93 20.32
C TYR A 254 -1.47 -8.27 19.46
N VAL A 255 -1.24 -8.91 18.34
CA VAL A 255 -2.27 -9.36 17.41
C VAL A 255 -2.68 -10.77 17.80
N PHE A 256 -3.98 -11.00 17.91
CA PHE A 256 -4.56 -12.33 18.07
C PHE A 256 -4.86 -12.91 16.68
N GLU A 257 -4.67 -14.22 16.50
CA GLU A 257 -5.04 -14.90 15.26
C GLU A 257 -6.55 -14.96 15.04
N ASP A 258 -7.31 -15.03 16.13
CA ASP A 258 -8.75 -14.84 16.19
C ASP A 258 -9.02 -13.34 16.30
N THR A 259 -9.38 -12.71 15.19
CA THR A 259 -9.42 -11.25 15.06
C THR A 259 -10.76 -10.62 15.49
N ASP A 260 -11.77 -11.43 15.78
CA ASP A 260 -13.09 -11.00 16.26
C ASP A 260 -13.54 -11.73 17.54
N ASN A 261 -12.69 -12.62 18.06
CA ASN A 261 -12.87 -13.39 19.29
C ASN A 261 -14.09 -14.32 19.25
N ASP A 262 -14.33 -14.97 18.10
CA ASP A 262 -15.38 -15.95 17.91
C ASP A 262 -14.94 -17.40 18.18
N GLY A 263 -13.65 -17.61 18.41
CA GLY A 263 -13.01 -18.90 18.70
C GLY A 263 -12.39 -19.57 17.47
N THR A 264 -12.34 -18.87 16.35
CA THR A 264 -11.68 -19.33 15.12
C THR A 264 -10.52 -18.42 14.74
N ALA A 265 -9.57 -18.93 13.97
CA ALA A 265 -8.45 -18.12 13.47
C ALA A 265 -8.82 -17.47 12.16
N ASP A 266 -8.64 -16.12 12.05
CA ASP A 266 -9.04 -15.29 10.91
C ASP A 266 -7.88 -14.64 10.18
N LEU A 267 -6.64 -14.74 10.71
CA LEU A 267 -5.50 -14.22 9.97
C LEU A 267 -5.32 -15.00 8.66
N PRO A 268 -5.01 -14.32 7.56
CA PRO A 268 -4.55 -12.93 7.47
C PRO A 268 -5.66 -11.90 7.50
N ALA A 269 -5.44 -10.80 8.24
CA ALA A 269 -6.33 -9.65 8.30
C ALA A 269 -5.68 -8.42 7.64
N THR A 270 -6.46 -7.63 6.92
CA THR A 270 -5.97 -6.42 6.28
C THR A 270 -6.24 -5.21 7.18
N ILE A 271 -5.20 -4.44 7.48
CA ILE A 271 -5.32 -3.12 8.09
C ILE A 271 -5.29 -2.07 6.99
N ASN A 272 -6.20 -1.09 7.07
CA ASN A 272 -6.35 -0.05 6.08
C ASN A 272 -6.28 1.32 6.74
N VAL A 273 -5.68 2.27 6.06
CA VAL A 273 -5.72 3.69 6.42
C VAL A 273 -6.28 4.50 5.28
N SER A 274 -6.94 5.59 5.62
CA SER A 274 -7.40 6.58 4.66
C SER A 274 -7.11 7.97 5.21
N GLY A 275 -6.68 8.87 4.37
CA GLY A 275 -6.34 10.23 4.77
C GLY A 275 -5.22 10.80 3.94
N THR A 276 -4.64 11.89 4.42
CA THR A 276 -3.49 12.52 3.77
C THR A 276 -2.22 11.78 4.17
N GLU A 277 -1.51 11.27 3.19
CA GLU A 277 -0.20 10.65 3.39
C GLU A 277 0.77 11.66 4.00
N ASN A 278 1.65 11.19 4.85
CA ASN A 278 2.69 12.03 5.42
C ASN A 278 3.64 12.50 4.32
N SER A 279 3.90 13.81 4.31
CA SER A 279 4.85 14.46 3.42
C SER A 279 5.83 15.32 4.24
N GLY A 280 7.03 15.49 3.73
CA GLY A 280 8.09 16.19 4.44
C GLY A 280 8.69 15.36 5.60
N ASN A 281 9.43 16.03 6.46
CA ASN A 281 10.19 15.38 7.51
C ASN A 281 9.30 14.94 8.69
N ALA A 282 9.46 13.69 9.12
CA ALA A 282 8.96 13.21 10.40
C ALA A 282 10.08 13.27 11.44
N THR A 283 9.80 13.83 12.62
CA THR A 283 10.82 14.03 13.65
C THR A 283 10.37 13.49 15.01
N ILE A 284 11.27 12.78 15.66
CA ILE A 284 11.13 12.39 17.06
C ILE A 284 12.18 13.16 17.84
N SER A 285 11.73 14.21 18.51
CA SER A 285 12.61 15.16 19.21
C SER A 285 12.90 14.74 20.64
N SER A 286 13.98 15.30 21.18
CA SER A 286 14.36 15.16 22.60
C SER A 286 14.56 13.72 23.07
N VAL A 287 15.08 12.83 22.21
CA VAL A 287 15.47 11.48 22.59
C VAL A 287 16.66 11.56 23.57
N PRO A 288 16.50 11.16 24.83
CA PRO A 288 17.58 11.30 25.82
C PRO A 288 18.84 10.48 25.46
N ALA A 289 19.95 10.84 26.07
CA ALA A 289 21.17 10.05 25.93
C ALA A 289 20.97 8.60 26.35
N ASN A 290 21.45 7.67 25.55
CA ASN A 290 21.29 6.22 25.71
C ASN A 290 19.83 5.71 25.70
N ALA A 291 18.86 6.57 25.38
CA ALA A 291 17.47 6.18 25.28
C ALA A 291 17.15 5.51 23.95
N TRP A 292 16.19 4.61 23.99
CA TRP A 292 15.59 3.98 22.82
C TRP A 292 14.38 4.77 22.33
N VAL A 293 14.16 4.74 21.03
CA VAL A 293 12.96 5.25 20.39
C VAL A 293 12.35 4.15 19.52
N LEU A 294 11.03 3.99 19.61
CA LEU A 294 10.27 3.20 18.64
C LEU A 294 9.80 4.14 17.57
N ALA A 295 10.57 4.23 16.51
CA ALA A 295 10.23 5.03 15.33
C ALA A 295 9.38 4.21 14.36
N GLY A 296 8.56 4.88 13.56
CA GLY A 296 7.76 4.27 12.52
C GLY A 296 8.10 4.80 11.15
N ASN A 297 8.00 3.99 10.12
CA ASN A 297 8.04 4.49 8.75
C ASN A 297 6.84 5.42 8.52
N PRO A 298 7.06 6.72 8.25
CA PRO A 298 5.99 7.69 8.10
C PRO A 298 5.41 7.75 6.68
N TYR A 299 5.92 6.94 5.76
CA TYR A 299 5.56 6.98 4.34
C TYR A 299 4.93 5.68 3.86
N SER A 300 4.22 5.75 2.76
CA SER A 300 3.67 4.58 2.06
C SER A 300 4.72 3.81 1.25
N SER A 301 5.93 4.34 1.13
CA SER A 301 7.09 3.71 0.49
C SER A 301 8.03 3.14 1.53
N THR A 302 8.83 2.14 1.16
CA THR A 302 9.96 1.67 1.96
C THR A 302 10.95 2.81 2.21
N ILE A 303 11.54 2.83 3.40
CA ILE A 303 12.65 3.72 3.75
C ILE A 303 13.93 2.92 3.98
N ASP A 304 15.06 3.58 3.74
CA ASP A 304 16.40 3.00 3.86
C ASP A 304 17.08 3.53 5.13
N TRP A 305 17.42 2.60 6.03
CA TRP A 305 18.12 2.96 7.27
C TRP A 305 19.49 3.57 7.03
N ASP A 306 20.20 3.18 5.97
CA ASP A 306 21.53 3.73 5.68
C ASP A 306 21.47 5.23 5.40
N LEU A 307 20.44 5.68 4.68
CA LEU A 307 20.18 7.08 4.43
C LEU A 307 19.77 7.82 5.72
N ILE A 308 18.87 7.19 6.52
CA ILE A 308 18.46 7.75 7.82
C ILE A 308 19.65 7.88 8.75
N ALA A 309 20.46 6.84 8.88
CA ALA A 309 21.64 6.82 9.74
C ALA A 309 22.69 7.85 9.29
N ALA A 310 22.89 8.02 7.99
CA ALA A 310 23.81 9.01 7.45
C ALA A 310 23.43 10.44 7.84
N ASP A 311 22.15 10.80 7.71
CA ASP A 311 21.63 12.13 8.06
C ASP A 311 21.57 12.37 9.57
N ASN A 312 21.47 11.30 10.37
CA ASN A 312 21.39 11.35 11.83
C ASN A 312 22.72 10.94 12.53
N ASN A 313 23.80 10.84 11.77
CA ASN A 313 25.14 10.45 12.27
C ASN A 313 25.73 11.58 13.14
N PRO A 314 26.39 11.26 14.29
CA PRO A 314 26.73 9.91 14.79
C PRO A 314 25.72 9.33 15.80
N PHE A 315 24.52 9.87 15.89
CA PHE A 315 23.61 9.70 17.02
C PHE A 315 22.90 8.33 17.06
N PHE A 316 22.47 7.86 15.87
CA PHE A 316 21.73 6.62 15.71
C PHE A 316 22.47 5.70 14.72
N GLY A 317 22.94 4.53 15.20
CA GLY A 317 23.83 3.69 14.37
C GLY A 317 23.20 2.39 13.87
N THR A 318 22.16 1.89 14.54
CA THR A 318 21.58 0.58 14.22
C THR A 318 20.06 0.62 14.34
N ALA A 319 19.36 0.08 13.35
CA ALA A 319 17.93 -0.19 13.41
C ALA A 319 17.66 -1.64 13.83
N TYR A 320 16.56 -1.86 14.56
CA TYR A 320 16.10 -3.20 14.94
C TYR A 320 14.60 -3.32 14.68
N VAL A 321 14.19 -4.40 14.05
CA VAL A 321 12.79 -4.75 13.80
C VAL A 321 12.52 -6.10 14.46
N TRP A 322 11.38 -6.23 15.14
CA TRP A 322 10.97 -7.52 15.71
C TRP A 322 10.42 -8.41 14.60
N ASP A 323 10.97 -9.59 14.48
CA ASP A 323 10.47 -10.69 13.65
C ASP A 323 9.84 -11.72 14.56
N ASP A 324 8.51 -11.73 14.61
CA ASP A 324 7.76 -12.61 15.52
C ASP A 324 7.90 -14.09 15.11
N ALA A 325 8.02 -14.39 13.82
CA ALA A 325 8.26 -15.74 13.33
C ALA A 325 9.59 -16.32 13.83
N ALA A 326 10.62 -15.49 13.83
CA ALA A 326 11.93 -15.87 14.33
C ALA A 326 12.04 -15.73 15.86
N SER A 327 11.05 -15.10 16.53
CA SER A 327 11.06 -14.69 17.92
C SER A 327 12.37 -13.94 18.26
N ALA A 328 12.82 -13.07 17.36
CA ALA A 328 14.09 -12.39 17.44
C ALA A 328 14.08 -11.03 16.74
N TYR A 329 14.98 -10.15 17.15
CA TYR A 329 15.21 -8.91 16.42
C TYR A 329 16.07 -9.14 15.17
N LYS A 330 15.65 -8.59 14.05
CA LYS A 330 16.47 -8.34 12.87
C LYS A 330 17.11 -6.97 13.04
N SER A 331 18.40 -6.85 12.78
CA SER A 331 19.13 -5.58 12.94
C SER A 331 19.87 -5.23 11.66
N TRP A 332 20.19 -3.94 11.50
CA TRP A 332 21.07 -3.43 10.46
C TRP A 332 21.88 -2.25 10.97
N ASN A 333 23.20 -2.30 10.77
CA ASN A 333 24.15 -1.29 11.25
C ASN A 333 24.85 -0.52 10.11
N GLY A 334 24.29 -0.57 8.90
CA GLY A 334 24.89 0.04 7.72
C GLY A 334 25.84 -0.87 6.92
N SER A 335 26.08 -2.10 7.39
CA SER A 335 26.97 -3.05 6.67
C SER A 335 26.64 -4.52 6.91
N THR A 336 26.09 -4.84 8.06
CA THR A 336 25.77 -6.22 8.44
C THR A 336 24.51 -6.27 9.31
N GLY A 337 23.77 -7.38 9.19
CA GLY A 337 22.58 -7.64 10.01
C GLY A 337 21.60 -8.55 9.30
N GLY A 338 20.51 -8.86 9.97
CA GLY A 338 19.43 -9.70 9.43
C GLY A 338 18.24 -8.91 8.88
N LEU A 339 18.26 -7.58 8.97
CA LEU A 339 17.28 -6.69 8.34
C LEU A 339 17.78 -6.41 6.92
N ALA A 340 17.15 -7.01 5.93
CA ALA A 340 17.60 -7.01 4.54
C ALA A 340 17.99 -5.59 4.05
N ASP A 341 19.28 -5.34 3.89
CA ASP A 341 19.89 -4.08 3.42
C ASP A 341 19.37 -2.81 4.14
N GLY A 342 18.91 -2.93 5.40
CA GLY A 342 18.38 -1.80 6.14
C GLY A 342 16.99 -1.31 5.71
N LEU A 343 16.30 -2.03 4.83
CA LEU A 343 15.02 -1.63 4.28
C LEU A 343 13.88 -1.81 5.28
N ILE A 344 13.13 -0.74 5.54
CA ILE A 344 12.01 -0.70 6.48
C ILE A 344 10.72 -0.46 5.70
N ALA A 345 9.85 -1.47 5.67
CA ALA A 345 8.60 -1.43 4.92
C ALA A 345 7.63 -0.35 5.41
N PRO A 346 6.66 0.07 4.59
CA PRO A 346 5.48 0.80 5.05
C PRO A 346 4.80 0.09 6.22
N TYR A 347 4.20 0.85 7.13
CA TYR A 347 3.55 0.34 8.36
C TYR A 347 4.49 -0.29 9.39
N GLN A 348 5.77 -0.44 9.11
CA GLN A 348 6.74 -1.03 10.02
C GLN A 348 7.30 0.01 10.98
N SER A 349 7.30 -0.30 12.29
CA SER A 349 8.14 0.42 13.25
C SER A 349 9.46 -0.30 13.46
N PHE A 350 10.42 0.46 13.97
CA PHE A 350 11.77 -0.03 14.28
C PHE A 350 12.32 0.68 15.50
N TRP A 351 13.20 -0.01 16.21
CA TRP A 351 13.99 0.58 17.29
C TRP A 351 15.23 1.26 16.76
N ALA A 352 15.53 2.41 17.33
CA ALA A 352 16.82 3.06 17.22
C ALA A 352 17.24 3.59 18.60
N GLN A 353 18.55 3.64 18.90
CA GLN A 353 19.07 4.13 20.15
C GLN A 353 19.88 5.39 19.93
N ASN A 354 19.58 6.44 20.70
CA ASN A 354 20.50 7.58 20.79
C ASN A 354 21.74 7.15 21.60
N THR A 355 22.87 6.97 20.93
CA THR A 355 24.12 6.56 21.57
C THR A 355 25.00 7.74 21.99
N PHE A 356 24.47 8.96 21.90
CA PHE A 356 25.22 10.21 22.11
C PHE A 356 24.63 11.06 23.26
N VAL A 357 25.40 12.04 23.70
CA VAL A 357 25.02 13.08 24.69
C VAL A 357 25.21 14.44 24.03
N PRO A 358 24.27 15.36 24.09
CA PRO A 358 22.99 15.41 24.82
C PRO A 358 21.82 14.76 24.08
N ASN A 359 20.60 15.11 24.46
CA ASN A 359 19.38 14.70 23.74
C ASN A 359 19.47 14.97 22.25
N GLN A 360 19.02 14.02 21.44
CA GLN A 360 19.05 14.10 19.98
C GLN A 360 17.65 14.09 19.38
N THR A 361 17.57 14.45 18.11
CA THR A 361 16.36 14.31 17.30
C THR A 361 16.61 13.28 16.22
N LEU A 362 15.75 12.28 16.10
CA LEU A 362 15.73 11.38 14.96
C LEU A 362 14.85 12.00 13.89
N THR A 363 15.40 12.22 12.71
CA THR A 363 14.69 12.76 11.55
C THR A 363 14.58 11.71 10.46
N ILE A 364 13.37 11.50 9.95
CA ILE A 364 13.09 10.67 8.79
C ILE A 364 12.52 11.61 7.72
N SER A 365 13.19 11.69 6.57
CA SER A 365 12.83 12.61 5.48
C SER A 365 12.43 11.83 4.22
N GLU A 366 11.81 12.53 3.28
CA GLU A 366 11.43 11.94 1.99
C GLU A 366 12.64 11.47 1.17
N SER A 367 13.81 12.08 1.37
CA SER A 367 15.07 11.63 0.75
C SER A 367 15.54 10.26 1.22
N HIS A 368 14.94 9.72 2.30
CA HIS A 368 15.24 8.38 2.81
C HIS A 368 14.37 7.28 2.19
N LYS A 369 13.47 7.63 1.28
CA LYS A 369 12.67 6.62 0.54
C LYS A 369 13.60 5.79 -0.33
N ALA A 370 13.47 4.46 -0.21
CA ALA A 370 14.23 3.51 -1.01
C ALA A 370 13.56 3.24 -2.35
N GLY A 371 14.39 2.96 -3.37
CA GLY A 371 13.91 2.43 -4.65
C GLY A 371 13.64 0.92 -4.64
N GLN A 372 13.64 0.29 -3.46
CA GLN A 372 13.47 -1.16 -3.28
C GLN A 372 12.39 -1.40 -2.23
N THR A 373 11.74 -2.57 -2.29
CA THR A 373 10.69 -2.94 -1.33
C THR A 373 11.29 -3.59 -0.09
N GLY A 374 10.96 -3.07 1.09
CA GLY A 374 11.29 -3.67 2.37
C GLY A 374 10.28 -4.76 2.76
N THR A 375 10.70 -5.65 3.65
CA THR A 375 9.83 -6.68 4.21
C THR A 375 9.12 -6.15 5.45
N LEU A 376 7.79 -6.19 5.48
CA LEU A 376 7.04 -6.02 6.72
C LEU A 376 7.19 -7.31 7.53
N TYR A 377 7.98 -7.26 8.62
CA TYR A 377 8.26 -8.44 9.44
C TYR A 377 7.02 -8.88 10.22
N ARG A 378 6.48 -9.97 9.78
CA ARG A 378 5.31 -10.68 10.29
C ARG A 378 5.63 -12.17 10.30
N VAL A 379 4.83 -12.98 10.92
CA VAL A 379 5.06 -14.43 11.00
C VAL A 379 5.20 -15.06 9.61
N SER A 380 6.19 -15.93 9.50
CA SER A 380 6.64 -16.77 8.38
C SER A 380 5.79 -16.76 7.12
N ASP A 381 6.46 -16.49 6.01
CA ASP A 381 6.01 -16.95 4.70
C ASP A 381 5.66 -18.44 4.81
N ILE A 382 4.43 -18.79 4.48
CA ILE A 382 4.05 -20.16 4.22
C ILE A 382 4.89 -20.56 3.01
N GLN A 383 5.96 -21.30 3.24
CA GLN A 383 6.61 -22.01 2.14
C GLN A 383 5.59 -23.00 1.62
N GLU A 384 4.97 -22.71 0.49
CA GLU A 384 4.23 -23.73 -0.26
C GLU A 384 5.22 -24.86 -0.60
N SER A 385 4.93 -26.03 -0.03
CA SER A 385 5.59 -27.30 -0.33
C SER A 385 5.10 -27.90 -1.64
#